data_ed50a4bb1c79eada39312bfafe31b27e
#
_entry.id   ed50a4bb1c79eada39312bfafe31b27e
#
_cell.length_a   1.000
_cell.length_b   1.000
_cell.length_c   1.000
_cell.angle_alpha   90.00
_cell.angle_beta   90.00
_cell.angle_gamma   90.00
#
_symmetry.space_group_name_H-M   'P 1'
#
loop_
_entity.id
_entity.type
_entity.pdbx_description
1 polymer ?
#
loop_
_entity_poly.entity_id
_entity_poly.type
_entity_poly.pdbx_seq_one_letter_code
_entity_poly.pdbx_strand_id
1 'polypeptide(L)'
;FVKHGYQVEVYPTQQRLDAKEKVIHFAYQYDMIVCSGGDGTLNEVISGLMELPERPVLGYIPAGSTNDFAQGIRLPKSMIEAASVAVNGMQISVDIGGFGKKKFVYIAAFGAFTDVSYMTPQEMKNILGHPAYIIEAVTKLTSLRTYHMSVSYENGNVEGEFLYGMVTNSISVGGFKGIT
;
A
#
# COMPACT_ATOMS: atom_id res chain seq x y z
N PHE A 1 -12.76 -6.35 19.84
CA PHE A 1 -11.55 -6.51 20.66
C PHE A 1 -11.90 -6.59 22.16
N VAL A 2 -12.49 -5.56 22.76
CA VAL A 2 -12.81 -5.55 24.20
C VAL A 2 -13.65 -6.76 24.63
N LYS A 3 -14.67 -7.16 23.84
CA LYS A 3 -15.48 -8.36 24.11
C LYS A 3 -14.67 -9.67 24.09
N HIS A 4 -13.48 -9.66 23.51
CA HIS A 4 -12.54 -10.79 23.48
C HIS A 4 -11.39 -10.67 24.47
N GLY A 5 -11.51 -9.77 25.45
CA GLY A 5 -10.56 -9.63 26.55
C GLY A 5 -9.36 -8.73 26.27
N TYR A 6 -9.30 -8.06 25.12
CA TYR A 6 -8.23 -7.10 24.83
C TYR A 6 -8.44 -5.79 25.55
N GLN A 7 -7.38 -5.24 26.12
CA GLN A 7 -7.31 -3.82 26.45
C GLN A 7 -6.99 -3.05 25.18
N VAL A 8 -7.78 -2.04 24.84
CA VAL A 8 -7.69 -1.33 23.58
C VAL A 8 -7.38 0.13 23.81
N GLU A 9 -6.30 0.60 23.22
CA GLU A 9 -5.99 2.01 23.05
C GLU A 9 -6.18 2.41 21.58
N VAL A 10 -6.85 3.53 21.35
CA VAL A 10 -7.14 4.02 19.99
C VAL A 10 -6.37 5.30 19.75
N TYR A 11 -5.59 5.32 18.69
CA TYR A 11 -4.86 6.50 18.25
C TYR A 11 -5.30 6.91 16.83
N PRO A 12 -6.07 8.01 16.69
CA PRO A 12 -6.37 8.58 15.39
C PRO A 12 -5.15 9.35 14.86
N THR A 13 -4.67 8.98 13.68
CA THR A 13 -3.57 9.68 13.01
C THR A 13 -3.94 11.12 12.67
N GLN A 14 -3.02 12.05 12.85
CA GLN A 14 -3.26 13.49 12.70
C GLN A 14 -2.67 14.05 11.40
N GLN A 15 -1.63 13.41 10.88
CA GLN A 15 -0.90 13.87 9.70
C GLN A 15 -0.20 12.70 9.00
N ARG A 16 0.39 12.99 7.86
CA ARG A 16 1.22 12.02 7.13
C ARG A 16 2.41 11.55 7.98
N LEU A 17 2.73 10.26 7.90
CA LEU A 17 3.78 9.54 8.63
C LEU A 17 3.53 9.40 10.14
N ASP A 18 2.44 9.92 10.66
CA ASP A 18 2.11 9.83 12.08
C ASP A 18 1.95 8.38 12.55
N ALA A 19 1.31 7.54 11.72
CA ALA A 19 1.18 6.11 12.02
C ALA A 19 2.54 5.41 12.14
N LYS A 20 3.50 5.76 11.26
CA LYS A 20 4.86 5.21 11.32
C LYS A 20 5.56 5.61 12.62
N GLU A 21 5.54 6.89 12.96
CA GLU A 21 6.19 7.41 14.15
C GLU A 21 5.60 6.81 15.44
N LYS A 22 4.29 6.69 15.50
CA LYS A 22 3.62 6.09 16.66
C LYS A 22 3.98 4.61 16.82
N VAL A 23 4.03 3.85 15.75
CA VAL A 23 4.46 2.45 15.79
C VAL A 23 5.90 2.34 16.30
N ILE A 24 6.83 3.12 15.79
CA ILE A 24 8.23 3.09 16.24
C ILE A 24 8.35 3.35 17.75
N HIS A 25 7.59 4.31 18.27
CA HIS A 25 7.74 4.74 19.65
C HIS A 25 6.96 3.88 20.65
N PHE A 26 5.87 3.25 20.25
CA PHE A 26 4.93 2.64 21.20
C PHE A 26 4.62 1.17 20.96
N ALA A 27 4.90 0.61 19.76
CA ALA A 27 4.45 -0.75 19.42
C ALA A 27 5.00 -1.83 20.37
N TYR A 28 6.17 -1.63 20.95
CA TYR A 28 6.78 -2.56 21.90
C TYR A 28 5.97 -2.72 23.22
N GLN A 29 5.01 -1.85 23.49
CA GLN A 29 4.14 -1.89 24.67
C GLN A 29 2.88 -2.74 24.45
N TYR A 30 2.66 -3.23 23.22
CA TYR A 30 1.44 -3.91 22.84
C TYR A 30 1.73 -5.29 22.23
N ASP A 31 0.86 -6.24 22.54
CA ASP A 31 0.92 -7.58 21.94
C ASP A 31 0.49 -7.60 20.48
N MET A 32 -0.35 -6.65 20.10
CA MET A 32 -0.90 -6.52 18.74
C MET A 32 -1.07 -5.05 18.37
N ILE A 33 -0.67 -4.72 17.15
CA ILE A 33 -1.01 -3.45 16.52
C ILE A 33 -2.16 -3.69 15.55
N VAL A 34 -3.20 -2.87 15.59
CA VAL A 34 -4.30 -2.94 14.64
C VAL A 34 -4.31 -1.68 13.78
N CYS A 35 -4.08 -1.85 12.50
CA CYS A 35 -4.22 -0.78 11.51
C CYS A 35 -5.66 -0.76 10.99
N SER A 36 -6.39 0.33 11.22
CA SER A 36 -7.66 0.61 10.54
C SER A 36 -7.46 1.78 9.58
N GLY A 37 -7.46 1.50 8.27
CA GLY A 37 -7.16 2.51 7.25
C GLY A 37 -7.03 1.93 5.86
N GLY A 38 -6.61 2.76 4.91
CA GLY A 38 -6.29 2.35 3.55
C GLY A 38 -4.84 1.89 3.39
N ASP A 39 -4.45 1.57 2.14
CA ASP A 39 -3.11 1.09 1.79
C ASP A 39 -1.99 2.05 2.23
N GLY A 40 -2.25 3.37 2.20
CA GLY A 40 -1.29 4.39 2.65
C GLY A 40 -1.01 4.29 4.15
N THR A 41 -2.05 4.24 4.98
CA THR A 41 -1.92 4.10 6.45
C THR A 41 -1.27 2.76 6.80
N LEU A 42 -1.68 1.69 6.13
CA LEU A 42 -1.05 0.37 6.29
C LEU A 42 0.43 0.41 5.98
N ASN A 43 0.82 1.07 4.89
CA ASN A 43 2.23 1.19 4.50
C ASN A 43 3.05 1.99 5.53
N GLU A 44 2.48 3.00 6.16
CA GLU A 44 3.12 3.73 7.26
C GLU A 44 3.31 2.83 8.48
N VAL A 45 2.27 2.11 8.91
CA VAL A 45 2.33 1.17 10.04
C VAL A 45 3.39 0.10 9.81
N ILE A 46 3.38 -0.54 8.64
CA ILE A 46 4.36 -1.57 8.29
C ILE A 46 5.77 -0.98 8.21
N SER A 47 5.92 0.22 7.64
CA SER A 47 7.21 0.89 7.62
C SER A 47 7.75 1.15 9.02
N GLY A 48 6.90 1.45 9.98
CA GLY A 48 7.27 1.58 11.41
C GLY A 48 7.65 0.24 12.02
N LEU A 49 6.85 -0.80 11.81
CA LEU A 49 7.14 -2.15 12.31
C LEU A 49 8.47 -2.70 11.78
N MET A 50 8.82 -2.38 10.53
CA MET A 50 10.08 -2.81 9.90
C MET A 50 11.33 -2.12 10.46
N GLU A 51 11.19 -1.09 11.26
CA GLU A 51 12.29 -0.44 12.02
C GLU A 51 12.55 -1.14 13.38
N LEU A 52 11.59 -1.98 13.84
CA LEU A 52 11.68 -2.63 15.15
C LEU A 52 12.45 -3.95 15.06
N PRO A 53 13.28 -4.26 16.07
CA PRO A 53 13.96 -5.55 16.15
C PRO A 53 12.98 -6.70 16.40
N GLU A 54 11.99 -6.47 17.25
CA GLU A 54 10.88 -7.39 17.54
C GLU A 54 9.56 -6.72 17.14
N ARG A 55 8.71 -7.45 16.44
CA ARG A 55 7.49 -6.92 15.85
C ARG A 55 6.27 -7.59 16.46
N PRO A 56 5.35 -6.82 17.06
CA PRO A 56 4.06 -7.36 17.42
C PRO A 56 3.27 -7.80 16.18
N VAL A 57 2.27 -8.64 16.39
CA VAL A 57 1.36 -9.07 15.31
C VAL A 57 0.60 -7.85 14.80
N LEU A 58 0.42 -7.78 13.48
CA LEU A 58 -0.37 -6.74 12.84
C LEU A 58 -1.75 -7.28 12.44
N GLY A 59 -2.80 -6.74 13.03
CA GLY A 59 -4.17 -6.86 12.54
C GLY A 59 -4.46 -5.75 11.51
N TYR A 60 -5.21 -6.07 10.46
CA TYR A 60 -5.59 -5.07 9.46
C TYR A 60 -7.09 -5.02 9.23
N ILE A 61 -7.66 -3.81 9.32
CA ILE A 61 -9.06 -3.50 9.04
C ILE A 61 -9.08 -2.53 7.85
N PRO A 62 -9.39 -3.02 6.64
CA PRO A 62 -9.38 -2.19 5.44
C PRO A 62 -10.52 -1.16 5.47
N ALA A 63 -10.17 0.11 5.57
CA ALA A 63 -11.11 1.24 5.64
C ALA A 63 -10.84 2.30 4.55
N GLY A 64 -9.96 2.04 3.60
CA GLY A 64 -9.67 2.91 2.46
C GLY A 64 -10.57 2.62 1.26
N SER A 65 -10.34 3.38 0.17
CA SER A 65 -11.14 3.25 -1.05
C SER A 65 -10.82 1.97 -1.86
N THR A 66 -9.55 1.59 -1.96
CA THR A 66 -9.12 0.48 -2.84
C THR A 66 -8.74 -0.75 -2.02
N ASN A 67 -7.87 -0.60 -1.03
CA ASN A 67 -7.40 -1.65 -0.13
C ASN A 67 -6.82 -2.85 -0.90
N ASP A 68 -5.89 -2.58 -1.81
CA ASP A 68 -5.29 -3.59 -2.70
C ASP A 68 -4.60 -4.71 -1.92
N PHE A 69 -3.87 -4.36 -0.86
CA PHE A 69 -3.24 -5.36 0.00
C PHE A 69 -4.26 -6.31 0.63
N ALA A 70 -5.36 -5.76 1.18
CA ALA A 70 -6.43 -6.58 1.77
C ALA A 70 -7.04 -7.54 0.74
N GLN A 71 -7.22 -7.09 -0.50
CA GLN A 71 -7.71 -7.94 -1.59
C GLN A 71 -6.70 -9.05 -1.92
N GLY A 72 -5.41 -8.73 -1.95
CA GLY A 72 -4.33 -9.69 -2.21
C GLY A 72 -4.31 -10.85 -1.21
N ILE A 73 -4.46 -10.57 0.08
CA ILE A 73 -4.52 -11.58 1.15
C ILE A 73 -5.94 -12.07 1.46
N ARG A 74 -6.93 -11.69 0.66
CA ARG A 74 -8.34 -12.11 0.77
C ARG A 74 -9.00 -11.76 2.10
N LEU A 75 -8.66 -10.61 2.68
CA LEU A 75 -9.38 -10.09 3.83
C LEU A 75 -10.82 -9.71 3.47
N PRO A 76 -11.78 -9.91 4.38
CA PRO A 76 -13.15 -9.44 4.18
C PRO A 76 -13.22 -7.92 3.94
N LYS A 77 -14.15 -7.50 3.08
CA LYS A 77 -14.42 -6.06 2.84
C LYS A 77 -15.16 -5.42 4.01
N SER A 78 -15.93 -6.19 4.76
CA SER A 78 -16.62 -5.72 5.96
C SER A 78 -15.60 -5.46 7.06
N MET A 79 -15.59 -4.25 7.60
CA MET A 79 -14.68 -3.87 8.70
C MET A 79 -14.89 -4.74 9.95
N ILE A 80 -16.14 -5.16 10.21
CA ILE A 80 -16.49 -6.03 11.35
C ILE A 80 -15.90 -7.43 11.16
N GLU A 81 -16.05 -7.99 9.97
CA GLU A 81 -15.49 -9.30 9.64
C GLU A 81 -13.96 -9.25 9.62
N ALA A 82 -13.35 -8.19 9.09
CA ALA A 82 -11.90 -7.99 9.12
C ALA A 82 -11.39 -7.87 10.57
N ALA A 83 -12.11 -7.16 11.44
CA ALA A 83 -11.81 -7.10 12.86
C ALA A 83 -11.91 -8.47 13.54
N SER A 84 -12.90 -9.30 13.14
CA SER A 84 -13.01 -10.68 13.62
C SER A 84 -11.83 -11.54 13.18
N VAL A 85 -11.35 -11.36 11.94
CA VAL A 85 -10.13 -12.03 11.46
C VAL A 85 -8.91 -11.58 12.24
N ALA A 86 -8.79 -10.30 12.56
CA ALA A 86 -7.67 -9.80 13.37
C ALA A 86 -7.63 -10.40 14.78
N VAL A 87 -8.79 -10.74 15.35
CA VAL A 87 -8.90 -11.34 16.69
C VAL A 87 -8.76 -12.86 16.67
N ASN A 88 -9.39 -13.53 15.70
CA ASN A 88 -9.59 -14.99 15.72
C ASN A 88 -8.89 -15.72 14.57
N GLY A 89 -8.32 -15.00 13.62
CA GLY A 89 -7.72 -15.56 12.43
C GLY A 89 -6.35 -16.20 12.68
N MET A 90 -5.87 -16.92 11.69
CA MET A 90 -4.50 -17.44 11.70
C MET A 90 -3.52 -16.34 11.30
N GLN A 91 -2.37 -16.31 11.97
CA GLN A 91 -1.27 -15.47 11.59
C GLN A 91 -0.62 -16.00 10.30
N ILE A 92 -0.35 -15.10 9.39
CA ILE A 92 0.38 -15.37 8.15
C ILE A 92 1.61 -14.49 8.07
N SER A 93 2.67 -14.99 7.45
CA SER A 93 3.84 -14.17 7.09
C SER A 93 3.63 -13.62 5.68
N VAL A 94 3.96 -12.35 5.50
CA VAL A 94 3.91 -11.68 4.20
C VAL A 94 5.25 -11.00 3.93
N ASP A 95 5.69 -11.06 2.68
CA ASP A 95 6.88 -10.36 2.25
C ASP A 95 6.64 -8.86 2.19
N ILE A 96 7.66 -8.09 2.49
CA ILE A 96 7.63 -6.62 2.38
C ILE A 96 8.74 -6.19 1.44
N GLY A 97 8.34 -5.46 0.39
CA GLY A 97 9.28 -4.95 -0.59
C GLY A 97 10.15 -3.82 -0.03
N GLY A 98 11.40 -3.80 -0.47
CA GLY A 98 12.35 -2.72 -0.20
C GLY A 98 12.63 -1.90 -1.46
N PHE A 99 12.56 -0.57 -1.35
CA PHE A 99 12.95 0.36 -2.40
C PHE A 99 13.88 1.43 -1.82
N GLY A 100 15.17 1.18 -1.88
CA GLY A 100 16.17 1.94 -1.14
C GLY A 100 15.89 1.88 0.37
N LYS A 101 15.71 3.02 0.99
CA LYS A 101 15.35 3.11 2.43
C LYS A 101 13.85 2.96 2.71
N LYS A 102 13.01 3.00 1.68
CA LYS A 102 11.56 2.91 1.81
C LYS A 102 11.10 1.45 1.79
N LYS A 103 9.97 1.19 2.41
CA LYS A 103 9.27 -0.09 2.37
C LYS A 103 7.97 0.07 1.60
N PHE A 104 7.55 -0.97 0.91
CA PHE A 104 6.25 -1.00 0.27
C PHE A 104 5.57 -2.34 0.50
N VAL A 105 4.25 -2.28 0.67
CA VAL A 105 3.43 -3.43 1.05
C VAL A 105 2.94 -4.16 -0.19
N TYR A 106 2.58 -3.43 -1.23
CA TYR A 106 1.98 -4.02 -2.41
C TYR A 106 2.65 -3.60 -3.73
N ILE A 107 3.13 -2.36 -3.88
CA ILE A 107 3.71 -1.87 -5.13
C ILE A 107 4.79 -0.82 -4.90
N ALA A 108 5.86 -0.88 -5.70
CA ALA A 108 6.74 0.22 -6.01
C ALA A 108 6.74 0.44 -7.53
N ALA A 109 6.52 1.67 -7.97
CA ALA A 109 6.48 2.02 -9.39
C ALA A 109 7.21 3.33 -9.67
N PHE A 110 7.69 3.48 -10.89
CA PHE A 110 8.28 4.72 -11.38
C PHE A 110 7.84 5.00 -12.81
N GLY A 111 8.00 6.26 -13.24
CA GLY A 111 7.76 6.68 -14.62
C GLY A 111 6.33 7.04 -14.94
N ALA A 112 5.92 6.81 -16.17
CA ALA A 112 4.60 7.18 -16.68
C ALA A 112 3.49 6.63 -15.81
N PHE A 113 2.41 7.41 -15.65
CA PHE A 113 1.21 7.06 -14.87
C PHE A 113 1.39 7.01 -13.34
N THR A 114 2.58 7.18 -12.78
CA THR A 114 2.75 7.19 -11.33
C THR A 114 2.09 8.42 -10.68
N ASP A 115 2.03 9.54 -11.38
CA ASP A 115 1.35 10.75 -10.90
C ASP A 115 -0.18 10.59 -10.85
N VAL A 116 -0.75 9.71 -11.69
CA VAL A 116 -2.19 9.39 -11.70
C VAL A 116 -2.62 8.67 -10.42
N SER A 117 -1.73 7.92 -9.80
CA SER A 117 -1.99 7.21 -8.54
C SER A 117 -2.27 8.15 -7.35
N TYR A 118 -1.89 9.43 -7.45
CA TYR A 118 -2.16 10.45 -6.43
C TYR A 118 -3.42 11.27 -6.72
N MET A 119 -4.05 11.07 -7.87
CA MET A 119 -5.32 11.72 -8.19
C MET A 119 -6.45 11.05 -7.41
N THR A 120 -7.38 11.86 -6.91
CA THR A 120 -8.58 11.31 -6.26
C THR A 120 -9.47 10.61 -7.29
N PRO A 121 -10.28 9.60 -6.88
CA PRO A 121 -11.26 8.97 -7.77
C PRO A 121 -12.21 9.98 -8.45
N GLN A 122 -12.45 11.11 -7.80
CA GLN A 122 -13.28 12.21 -8.34
C GLN A 122 -12.56 12.92 -9.47
N GLU A 123 -11.26 13.21 -9.31
CA GLU A 123 -10.44 13.82 -10.36
C GLU A 123 -10.29 12.88 -11.55
N MET A 124 -10.10 11.59 -11.33
CA MET A 124 -10.09 10.57 -12.38
C MET A 124 -11.43 10.49 -13.13
N LYS A 125 -12.56 10.53 -12.45
CA LYS A 125 -13.89 10.57 -13.08
C LYS A 125 -14.09 11.83 -13.92
N ASN A 126 -13.59 12.96 -13.45
CA ASN A 126 -13.65 14.23 -14.18
C ASN A 126 -12.77 14.20 -15.45
N ILE A 127 -11.60 13.56 -15.38
CA ILE A 127 -10.67 13.40 -16.52
C ILE A 127 -11.28 12.48 -17.59
N LEU A 128 -11.89 11.36 -17.20
CA LEU A 128 -12.45 10.37 -18.13
C LEU A 128 -13.80 10.82 -18.72
N GLY A 129 -14.45 11.84 -18.13
CA GLY A 129 -15.78 12.29 -18.53
C GLY A 129 -15.85 13.40 -19.60
N HIS A 130 -14.73 14.05 -19.94
CA HIS A 130 -14.71 15.17 -20.91
C HIS A 130 -13.67 14.99 -22.02
N PRO A 131 -14.05 15.11 -23.31
CA PRO A 131 -13.13 15.00 -24.45
C PRO A 131 -11.93 15.95 -24.40
N ALA A 132 -12.08 17.13 -23.76
CA ALA A 132 -10.98 18.09 -23.59
C ALA A 132 -9.85 17.56 -22.72
N TYR A 133 -10.12 16.70 -21.75
CA TYR A 133 -9.11 16.09 -20.88
C TYR A 133 -8.35 14.93 -21.56
N ILE A 134 -8.97 14.29 -22.56
CA ILE A 134 -8.27 13.29 -23.37
C ILE A 134 -7.13 13.97 -24.15
N ILE A 135 -7.38 15.19 -24.66
CA ILE A 135 -6.37 15.98 -25.36
C ILE A 135 -5.26 16.41 -24.39
N GLU A 136 -5.60 16.82 -23.16
CA GLU A 136 -4.60 17.16 -22.13
C GLU A 136 -3.82 15.92 -21.65
N ALA A 137 -4.46 14.78 -21.51
CA ALA A 137 -3.78 13.52 -21.22
C ALA A 137 -2.83 13.10 -22.35
N VAL A 138 -3.24 13.27 -23.61
CA VAL A 138 -2.40 13.01 -24.79
C VAL A 138 -1.23 13.99 -24.88
N THR A 139 -1.43 15.27 -24.57
CA THR A 139 -0.33 16.25 -24.54
C THR A 139 0.65 15.99 -23.39
N LYS A 140 0.18 15.47 -22.24
CA LYS A 140 1.06 14.99 -21.17
C LYS A 140 1.83 13.72 -21.57
N LEU A 141 1.28 12.88 -22.43
CA LEU A 141 1.99 11.72 -23.00
C LEU A 141 3.20 12.12 -23.87
N THR A 142 3.18 13.30 -24.51
CA THR A 142 4.31 13.80 -25.29
C THR A 142 5.49 14.31 -24.44
N SER A 143 5.30 14.48 -23.14
CA SER A 143 6.34 14.86 -22.16
C SER A 143 6.86 13.69 -21.31
N LEU A 144 6.56 12.45 -21.70
CA LEU A 144 7.05 11.27 -20.99
C LEU A 144 8.57 11.21 -21.01
N ARG A 145 9.16 11.13 -19.83
CA ARG A 145 10.60 10.90 -19.68
C ARG A 145 10.88 9.41 -19.77
N THR A 146 11.87 9.04 -20.51
CA THR A 146 12.48 7.72 -20.44
C THR A 146 13.52 7.68 -19.32
N TYR A 147 13.72 6.50 -18.80
CA TYR A 147 14.73 6.21 -17.78
C TYR A 147 15.65 5.13 -18.34
N HIS A 148 16.92 5.46 -18.55
CA HIS A 148 17.92 4.46 -18.87
C HIS A 148 18.20 3.63 -17.62
N MET A 149 17.92 2.34 -17.68
CA MET A 149 18.03 1.46 -16.51
C MET A 149 18.61 0.10 -16.91
N SER A 150 19.36 -0.46 -15.98
CA SER A 150 19.74 -1.87 -15.99
C SER A 150 19.04 -2.56 -14.80
N VAL A 151 18.28 -3.60 -15.11
CA VAL A 151 17.54 -4.39 -14.13
C VAL A 151 18.10 -5.80 -14.12
N SER A 152 18.74 -6.17 -13.01
CA SER A 152 19.24 -7.52 -12.78
C SER A 152 18.27 -8.30 -11.90
N TYR A 153 17.97 -9.51 -12.28
CA TYR A 153 17.10 -10.44 -11.57
C TYR A 153 17.70 -11.86 -11.60
N GLU A 154 17.11 -12.79 -10.88
CA GLU A 154 17.65 -14.13 -10.65
C GLU A 154 18.14 -14.84 -11.93
N ASN A 155 17.38 -14.72 -13.02
CA ASN A 155 17.62 -15.46 -14.28
C ASN A 155 18.10 -14.58 -15.44
N GLY A 156 18.46 -13.31 -15.20
CA GLY A 156 18.90 -12.46 -16.29
C GLY A 156 19.16 -10.99 -15.92
N ASN A 157 19.41 -10.24 -16.97
CA ASN A 157 19.59 -8.79 -16.93
C ASN A 157 18.91 -8.18 -18.14
N VAL A 158 18.21 -7.08 -17.93
CA VAL A 158 17.59 -6.27 -19.00
C VAL A 158 18.10 -4.85 -18.88
N GLU A 159 18.59 -4.29 -19.97
CA GLU A 159 19.05 -2.91 -20.05
C GLU A 159 18.36 -2.19 -21.20
N GLY A 160 17.98 -0.93 -20.98
CA GLY A 160 17.31 -0.13 -22.01
C GLY A 160 16.65 1.13 -21.47
N GLU A 161 15.90 1.77 -22.35
CA GLU A 161 15.08 2.94 -22.07
C GLU A 161 13.68 2.49 -21.65
N PHE A 162 13.28 2.82 -20.43
CA PHE A 162 11.99 2.47 -19.87
C PHE A 162 11.14 3.71 -19.63
N LEU A 163 9.90 3.67 -20.06
CA LEU A 163 8.89 4.69 -19.75
C LEU A 163 8.25 4.47 -18.36
N TYR A 164 8.21 3.21 -17.94
CA TYR A 164 7.51 2.78 -16.74
C TYR A 164 8.12 1.50 -16.21
N GLY A 165 8.14 1.38 -14.89
CA GLY A 165 8.51 0.13 -14.23
C GLY A 165 7.73 -0.05 -12.93
N MET A 166 7.45 -1.31 -12.61
CA MET A 166 6.65 -1.68 -11.45
C MET A 166 7.19 -2.98 -10.85
N VAL A 167 7.32 -2.97 -9.52
CA VAL A 167 7.55 -4.17 -8.73
C VAL A 167 6.37 -4.34 -7.81
N THR A 168 5.70 -5.49 -7.88
CA THR A 168 4.50 -5.76 -7.10
C THR A 168 4.72 -6.90 -6.12
N ASN A 169 4.11 -6.78 -4.96
CA ASN A 169 3.99 -7.80 -3.94
C ASN A 169 2.51 -8.25 -3.79
N SER A 170 1.70 -8.03 -4.81
CA SER A 170 0.26 -8.29 -4.81
C SER A 170 -0.21 -8.65 -6.22
N ILE A 171 -1.24 -9.48 -6.30
CA ILE A 171 -1.94 -9.82 -7.56
C ILE A 171 -2.95 -8.74 -8.00
N SER A 172 -3.11 -7.67 -7.21
CA SER A 172 -4.01 -6.54 -7.50
C SER A 172 -3.23 -5.23 -7.40
N VAL A 173 -3.41 -4.35 -8.37
CA VAL A 173 -2.81 -3.02 -8.42
C VAL A 173 -3.86 -2.01 -8.86
N GLY A 174 -4.15 -0.99 -8.00
CA GLY A 174 -5.14 0.04 -8.29
C GLY A 174 -6.55 -0.50 -8.50
N GLY A 175 -6.90 -1.65 -7.91
CA GLY A 175 -8.17 -2.34 -8.10
C GLY A 175 -8.22 -3.23 -9.35
N PHE A 176 -7.18 -3.24 -10.20
CA PHE A 176 -7.10 -4.13 -11.37
C PHE A 176 -6.43 -5.44 -10.98
N LYS A 177 -7.02 -6.57 -11.41
CA LYS A 177 -6.50 -7.92 -11.18
C LYS A 177 -5.81 -8.45 -12.44
N GLY A 178 -4.76 -9.27 -12.23
CA GLY A 178 -4.11 -9.97 -13.34
C GLY A 178 -3.22 -9.07 -14.21
N ILE A 179 -2.63 -8.02 -13.63
CA ILE A 179 -1.64 -7.16 -14.28
C ILE A 179 -0.22 -7.75 -14.14
N THR A 180 -0.06 -8.70 -13.25
CA THR A 180 1.20 -9.41 -12.96
C THR A 180 1.08 -10.88 -13.30
#